data_d2067f21a76e1fcac916969a955890df
#
_entry.id   d2067f21a76e1fcac916969a955890df
#
_cell.length_a   1.000
_cell.length_b   1.000
_cell.length_c   1.000
_cell.angle_alpha   90.00
_cell.angle_beta   90.00
_cell.angle_gamma   90.00
#
_symmetry.space_group_name_H-M   'P 1'
#
loop_
_entity.id
_entity.type
_entity.pdbx_description
1 polymer ?
#
loop_
_entity_poly.entity_id
_entity_poly.type
_entity_poly.pdbx_seq_one_letter_code
_entity_poly.pdbx_strand_id
1 'polypeptide(L)'
;MSENKGRKMDRLKGKVAIVSGGAGGCGAAAVRLFAAEGAAVGVIDRDVLRGQALAAALAAAGHRVVFAAANVAVKSEVDAAVAEVTAALGVVTVLFNHAGTIVIKPFLDTEEADWDFLFDVNVKSMYLMTRAVLPGMIGAGGGAIVCTSSISAVYATPMEVLYDATKGACHMFSRAIAVEFRDRGIRCNAICPGFIETPHGLREVAELTALGVDVSEAAIKAAQGRLGRPEDIARAALYLASDDSAFVTGTHLFVDNGFSAV
;
A
#
# COMPACT_ATOMS: atom_id res chain seq x y z
N MET A 1 -16.86 -7.11 34.11
CA MET A 1 -16.18 -6.63 32.89
C MET A 1 -16.26 -7.77 31.87
N SER A 2 -17.18 -7.68 30.92
CA SER A 2 -17.36 -8.73 29.90
C SER A 2 -16.21 -8.64 28.90
N GLU A 3 -15.46 -9.73 28.73
CA GLU A 3 -14.49 -9.88 27.66
C GLU A 3 -15.19 -9.66 26.34
N ASN A 4 -14.90 -8.55 25.69
CA ASN A 4 -15.29 -8.30 24.31
C ASN A 4 -14.43 -9.21 23.42
N LYS A 5 -14.79 -10.50 23.33
CA LYS A 5 -14.22 -11.43 22.34
C LYS A 5 -14.47 -10.81 20.99
N GLY A 6 -13.43 -10.26 20.37
CA GLY A 6 -13.46 -9.51 19.15
C GLY A 6 -14.36 -10.17 18.10
N ARG A 7 -15.47 -9.52 17.80
CA ARG A 7 -16.41 -9.95 16.77
C ARG A 7 -15.64 -9.96 15.44
N LYS A 8 -15.39 -11.16 14.91
CA LYS A 8 -14.84 -11.32 13.56
C LYS A 8 -15.82 -10.65 12.62
N MET A 9 -15.41 -9.52 12.01
CA MET A 9 -16.37 -8.72 11.23
C MET A 9 -16.54 -9.23 9.81
N ASP A 10 -15.64 -10.11 9.35
CA ASP A 10 -15.67 -10.75 8.02
C ASP A 10 -15.85 -9.75 6.85
N ARG A 11 -15.31 -8.53 7.00
CA ARG A 11 -15.50 -7.41 6.05
C ARG A 11 -14.98 -7.68 4.64
N LEU A 12 -14.05 -8.64 4.50
CA LEU A 12 -13.50 -9.07 3.22
C LEU A 12 -13.85 -10.53 2.91
N LYS A 13 -14.87 -11.08 3.55
CA LYS A 13 -15.32 -12.46 3.31
C LYS A 13 -15.67 -12.66 1.84
N GLY A 14 -15.09 -13.71 1.24
CA GLY A 14 -15.31 -14.05 -0.17
C GLY A 14 -14.51 -13.18 -1.15
N LYS A 15 -13.75 -12.19 -0.69
CA LYS A 15 -12.86 -11.38 -1.53
C LYS A 15 -11.51 -12.09 -1.71
N VAL A 16 -10.89 -11.90 -2.87
CA VAL A 16 -9.49 -12.26 -3.12
C VAL A 16 -8.71 -10.96 -3.22
N ALA A 17 -7.74 -10.78 -2.31
CA ALA A 17 -6.92 -9.58 -2.24
C ALA A 17 -5.47 -9.84 -2.67
N ILE A 18 -4.86 -8.92 -3.40
CA ILE A 18 -3.41 -8.87 -3.58
C ILE A 18 -2.87 -7.66 -2.81
N VAL A 19 -1.77 -7.88 -2.10
CA VAL A 19 -0.98 -6.81 -1.45
C VAL A 19 0.42 -6.83 -2.05
N SER A 20 0.77 -5.80 -2.80
CA SER A 20 2.15 -5.58 -3.27
C SER A 20 2.99 -4.93 -2.18
N GLY A 21 4.27 -5.34 -2.03
CA GLY A 21 5.09 -4.94 -0.88
C GLY A 21 4.58 -5.56 0.43
N GLY A 22 3.97 -6.75 0.33
CA GLY A 22 3.24 -7.38 1.42
C GLY A 22 4.09 -8.13 2.44
N ALA A 23 5.41 -8.28 2.22
CA ALA A 23 6.27 -9.06 3.11
C ALA A 23 6.71 -8.33 4.39
N GLY A 24 6.54 -7.01 4.47
CA GLY A 24 7.02 -6.21 5.61
C GLY A 24 6.16 -4.97 5.92
N GLY A 25 6.47 -4.33 7.04
CA GLY A 25 5.86 -3.05 7.43
C GLY A 25 4.34 -3.02 7.36
N CYS A 26 3.81 -1.95 6.78
CA CYS A 26 2.36 -1.74 6.62
C CYS A 26 1.73 -2.79 5.69
N GLY A 27 2.47 -3.28 4.68
CA GLY A 27 2.00 -4.34 3.79
C GLY A 27 1.72 -5.64 4.55
N ALA A 28 2.64 -6.09 5.39
CA ALA A 28 2.46 -7.28 6.22
C ALA A 28 1.32 -7.11 7.24
N ALA A 29 1.17 -5.91 7.83
CA ALA A 29 0.05 -5.60 8.70
C ALA A 29 -1.29 -5.68 7.96
N ALA A 30 -1.35 -5.17 6.72
CA ALA A 30 -2.53 -5.28 5.86
C ALA A 30 -2.83 -6.73 5.49
N VAL A 31 -1.83 -7.54 5.10
CA VAL A 31 -2.00 -8.98 4.81
C VAL A 31 -2.62 -9.70 5.98
N ARG A 32 -2.10 -9.51 7.19
CA ARG A 32 -2.63 -10.14 8.42
C ARG A 32 -4.08 -9.71 8.66
N LEU A 33 -4.35 -8.44 8.57
CA LEU A 33 -5.68 -7.89 8.84
C LEU A 33 -6.70 -8.35 7.78
N PHE A 34 -6.34 -8.33 6.50
CA PHE A 34 -7.22 -8.78 5.42
C PHE A 34 -7.56 -10.26 5.54
N ALA A 35 -6.57 -11.10 5.87
CA ALA A 35 -6.79 -12.53 6.14
C ALA A 35 -7.69 -12.75 7.36
N ALA A 36 -7.48 -12.01 8.44
CA ALA A 36 -8.33 -12.06 9.64
C ALA A 36 -9.77 -11.61 9.38
N GLU A 37 -9.99 -10.73 8.39
CA GLU A 37 -11.30 -10.25 7.94
C GLU A 37 -11.91 -11.11 6.81
N GLY A 38 -11.36 -12.31 6.58
CA GLY A 38 -11.94 -13.33 5.73
C GLY A 38 -11.53 -13.32 4.26
N ALA A 39 -10.59 -12.47 3.86
CA ALA A 39 -10.05 -12.50 2.50
C ALA A 39 -9.14 -13.72 2.27
N ALA A 40 -9.12 -14.21 1.04
CA ALA A 40 -7.97 -14.94 0.52
C ALA A 40 -6.92 -13.92 0.04
N VAL A 41 -5.64 -14.05 0.46
CA VAL A 41 -4.64 -13.00 0.23
C VAL A 41 -3.44 -13.51 -0.53
N GLY A 42 -3.15 -12.91 -1.69
CA GLY A 42 -1.88 -13.01 -2.40
C GLY A 42 -0.90 -11.95 -1.91
N VAL A 43 0.23 -12.40 -1.41
CA VAL A 43 1.36 -11.55 -1.00
C VAL A 43 2.32 -11.47 -2.16
N ILE A 44 2.55 -10.28 -2.72
CA ILE A 44 3.55 -10.08 -3.79
C ILE A 44 4.68 -9.20 -3.25
N ASP A 45 5.89 -9.74 -3.25
CA ASP A 45 7.08 -9.02 -2.77
C ASP A 45 8.35 -9.62 -3.38
N ARG A 46 9.42 -8.84 -3.43
CA ARG A 46 10.76 -9.32 -3.80
C ARG A 46 11.50 -10.03 -2.65
N ASP A 47 11.09 -9.78 -1.40
CA ASP A 47 11.66 -10.44 -0.22
C ASP A 47 11.04 -11.82 -0.02
N VAL A 48 11.67 -12.81 -0.68
CA VAL A 48 11.19 -14.20 -0.68
C VAL A 48 11.13 -14.80 0.72
N LEU A 49 12.16 -14.54 1.54
CA LEU A 49 12.23 -15.14 2.87
C LEU A 49 11.11 -14.65 3.79
N ARG A 50 10.93 -13.34 3.87
CA ARG A 50 9.86 -12.75 4.71
C ARG A 50 8.47 -13.07 4.15
N GLY A 51 8.31 -13.01 2.84
CA GLY A 51 7.02 -13.28 2.20
C GLY A 51 6.56 -14.71 2.40
N GLN A 52 7.43 -15.69 2.19
CA GLN A 52 7.14 -17.11 2.44
C GLN A 52 6.85 -17.39 3.91
N ALA A 53 7.65 -16.83 4.83
CA ALA A 53 7.43 -16.99 6.27
C ALA A 53 6.06 -16.42 6.71
N LEU A 54 5.68 -15.24 6.21
CA LEU A 54 4.38 -14.63 6.49
C LEU A 54 3.22 -15.51 5.97
N ALA A 55 3.29 -15.93 4.71
CA ALA A 55 2.26 -16.75 4.11
C ALA A 55 2.12 -18.11 4.82
N ALA A 56 3.23 -18.77 5.15
CA ALA A 56 3.22 -20.03 5.87
C ALA A 56 2.62 -19.90 7.29
N ALA A 57 2.97 -18.84 8.02
CA ALA A 57 2.43 -18.59 9.35
C ALA A 57 0.91 -18.37 9.32
N LEU A 58 0.40 -17.63 8.33
CA LEU A 58 -1.03 -17.37 8.18
C LEU A 58 -1.78 -18.60 7.67
N ALA A 59 -1.19 -19.39 6.78
CA ALA A 59 -1.76 -20.67 6.33
C ALA A 59 -1.87 -21.67 7.49
N ALA A 60 -0.86 -21.76 8.36
CA ALA A 60 -0.88 -22.59 9.57
C ALA A 60 -1.97 -22.13 10.57
N ALA A 61 -2.31 -20.83 10.58
CA ALA A 61 -3.44 -20.29 11.35
C ALA A 61 -4.82 -20.48 10.68
N GLY A 62 -4.89 -21.19 9.55
CA GLY A 62 -6.13 -21.51 8.84
C GLY A 62 -6.59 -20.44 7.85
N HIS A 63 -5.77 -19.46 7.52
CA HIS A 63 -6.10 -18.47 6.50
C HIS A 63 -5.65 -18.93 5.10
N ARG A 64 -6.36 -18.49 4.07
CA ARG A 64 -6.00 -18.71 2.67
C ARG A 64 -5.03 -17.64 2.22
N VAL A 65 -3.72 -17.90 2.33
CA VAL A 65 -2.68 -16.95 1.95
C VAL A 65 -1.64 -17.67 1.10
N VAL A 66 -1.23 -17.03 0.00
CA VAL A 66 -0.13 -17.48 -0.86
C VAL A 66 0.88 -16.35 -1.06
N PHE A 67 2.14 -16.71 -1.31
CA PHE A 67 3.18 -15.77 -1.65
C PHE A 67 3.66 -16.01 -3.07
N ALA A 68 3.77 -14.95 -3.85
CA ALA A 68 4.40 -14.94 -5.17
C ALA A 68 5.54 -13.93 -5.20
N ALA A 69 6.73 -14.39 -5.59
CA ALA A 69 7.92 -13.53 -5.67
C ALA A 69 7.85 -12.67 -6.92
N ALA A 70 8.01 -11.35 -6.80
CA ALA A 70 8.12 -10.46 -7.95
C ALA A 70 8.80 -9.13 -7.60
N ASN A 71 9.62 -8.64 -8.53
CA ASN A 71 9.94 -7.24 -8.63
C ASN A 71 8.79 -6.53 -9.35
N VAL A 72 8.03 -5.72 -8.61
CA VAL A 72 6.84 -5.03 -9.13
C VAL A 72 7.13 -3.99 -10.22
N ALA A 73 8.40 -3.63 -10.42
CA ALA A 73 8.85 -2.75 -11.51
C ALA A 73 9.02 -3.50 -12.85
N VAL A 74 8.95 -4.85 -12.85
CA VAL A 74 9.18 -5.72 -14.02
C VAL A 74 7.86 -6.35 -14.46
N LYS A 75 7.40 -5.98 -15.65
CA LYS A 75 6.09 -6.41 -16.16
C LYS A 75 5.90 -7.93 -16.18
N SER A 76 6.89 -8.68 -16.70
CA SER A 76 6.79 -10.14 -16.79
C SER A 76 6.70 -10.83 -15.43
N GLU A 77 7.37 -10.29 -14.40
CA GLU A 77 7.29 -10.82 -13.05
C GLU A 77 5.93 -10.49 -12.39
N VAL A 78 5.40 -9.29 -12.63
CA VAL A 78 4.05 -8.90 -12.19
C VAL A 78 3.00 -9.80 -12.81
N ASP A 79 3.03 -9.98 -14.15
CA ASP A 79 2.07 -10.82 -14.85
C ASP A 79 2.08 -12.26 -14.33
N ALA A 80 3.28 -12.82 -14.14
CA ALA A 80 3.45 -14.19 -13.61
C ALA A 80 2.91 -14.31 -12.17
N ALA A 81 3.27 -13.37 -11.27
CA ALA A 81 2.84 -13.39 -9.89
C ALA A 81 1.31 -13.21 -9.74
N VAL A 82 0.69 -12.32 -10.54
CA VAL A 82 -0.77 -12.16 -10.54
C VAL A 82 -1.47 -13.40 -11.07
N ALA A 83 -0.92 -14.04 -12.12
CA ALA A 83 -1.46 -15.28 -12.64
C ALA A 83 -1.37 -16.44 -11.62
N GLU A 84 -0.23 -16.57 -10.91
CA GLU A 84 -0.04 -17.56 -9.84
C GLU A 84 -1.06 -17.36 -8.71
N VAL A 85 -1.22 -16.12 -8.20
CA VAL A 85 -2.20 -15.81 -7.16
C VAL A 85 -3.63 -16.10 -7.64
N THR A 86 -3.95 -15.72 -8.88
CA THR A 86 -5.29 -15.93 -9.44
C THR A 86 -5.60 -17.42 -9.61
N ALA A 87 -4.64 -18.23 -10.03
CA ALA A 87 -4.79 -19.69 -10.14
C ALA A 87 -5.01 -20.34 -8.77
N ALA A 88 -4.31 -19.87 -7.73
CA ALA A 88 -4.40 -20.44 -6.39
C ALA A 88 -5.64 -20.00 -5.60
N LEU A 89 -6.05 -18.75 -5.73
CA LEU A 89 -7.05 -18.14 -4.86
C LEU A 89 -8.37 -17.75 -5.56
N GLY A 90 -8.34 -17.62 -6.88
CA GLY A 90 -9.47 -17.15 -7.69
C GLY A 90 -9.29 -15.70 -8.16
N VAL A 91 -10.34 -15.14 -8.77
CA VAL A 91 -10.32 -13.79 -9.36
C VAL A 91 -10.06 -12.74 -8.29
N VAL A 92 -9.04 -11.91 -8.51
CA VAL A 92 -8.69 -10.81 -7.61
C VAL A 92 -9.75 -9.72 -7.68
N THR A 93 -10.32 -9.36 -6.53
CA THR A 93 -11.35 -8.31 -6.39
C THR A 93 -10.89 -7.15 -5.50
N VAL A 94 -9.73 -7.30 -4.84
CA VAL A 94 -9.08 -6.23 -4.05
C VAL A 94 -7.61 -6.16 -4.44
N LEU A 95 -7.12 -4.97 -4.74
CA LEU A 95 -5.70 -4.71 -4.94
C LEU A 95 -5.23 -3.63 -3.98
N PHE A 96 -4.25 -3.93 -3.14
CA PHE A 96 -3.52 -2.93 -2.37
C PHE A 96 -2.15 -2.71 -3.00
N ASN A 97 -2.04 -1.67 -3.82
CA ASN A 97 -0.79 -1.13 -4.37
C ASN A 97 -0.02 -0.42 -3.26
N HIS A 98 0.83 -1.18 -2.56
CA HIS A 98 1.58 -0.68 -1.40
C HIS A 98 3.10 -0.67 -1.62
N ALA A 99 3.63 -1.49 -2.52
CA ALA A 99 5.05 -1.49 -2.83
C ALA A 99 5.55 -0.08 -3.15
N GLY A 100 6.63 0.32 -2.51
CA GLY A 100 7.24 1.63 -2.70
C GLY A 100 8.56 1.77 -1.96
N THR A 101 9.32 2.79 -2.34
CA THR A 101 10.62 3.12 -1.72
C THR A 101 10.88 4.62 -1.78
N ILE A 102 11.95 5.08 -1.15
CA ILE A 102 12.38 6.47 -1.10
C ILE A 102 13.88 6.57 -1.35
N VAL A 103 14.29 7.66 -1.98
CA VAL A 103 15.67 8.15 -2.08
C VAL A 103 15.69 9.54 -1.48
N ILE A 104 16.56 9.77 -0.51
CA ILE A 104 16.69 11.01 0.24
C ILE A 104 18.06 11.60 -0.07
N LYS A 105 18.07 12.71 -0.83
CA LYS A 105 19.27 13.41 -1.27
C LYS A 105 18.96 14.88 -1.51
N PRO A 106 19.94 15.80 -1.34
CA PRO A 106 19.85 17.14 -1.93
C PRO A 106 19.53 17.03 -3.42
N PHE A 107 18.65 17.88 -3.95
CA PHE A 107 18.19 17.74 -5.33
C PHE A 107 19.33 17.75 -6.36
N LEU A 108 20.34 18.59 -6.15
CA LEU A 108 21.48 18.67 -7.08
C LEU A 108 22.43 17.48 -7.02
N ASP A 109 22.29 16.61 -6.00
CA ASP A 109 23.06 15.37 -5.83
C ASP A 109 22.28 14.13 -6.33
N THR A 110 21.04 14.34 -6.81
CA THR A 110 20.26 13.24 -7.42
C THR A 110 20.74 12.99 -8.84
N GLU A 111 20.67 11.73 -9.25
CA GLU A 111 21.01 11.26 -10.59
C GLU A 111 19.76 10.79 -11.35
N GLU A 112 19.83 10.73 -12.69
CA GLU A 112 18.76 10.18 -13.53
C GLU A 112 18.38 8.76 -13.11
N ALA A 113 19.37 7.96 -12.69
CA ALA A 113 19.14 6.62 -12.15
C ALA A 113 18.27 6.59 -10.87
N ASP A 114 18.39 7.60 -9.99
CA ASP A 114 17.52 7.73 -8.82
C ASP A 114 16.06 8.02 -9.23
N TRP A 115 15.89 8.89 -10.24
CA TRP A 115 14.59 9.20 -10.82
C TRP A 115 13.95 7.95 -11.42
N ASP A 116 14.65 7.26 -12.32
CA ASP A 116 14.15 6.05 -13.00
C ASP A 116 13.79 4.98 -11.96
N PHE A 117 14.65 4.75 -10.97
CA PHE A 117 14.41 3.78 -9.91
C PHE A 117 13.15 4.10 -9.11
N LEU A 118 12.96 5.36 -8.69
CA LEU A 118 11.80 5.73 -7.90
C LEU A 118 10.50 5.66 -8.72
N PHE A 119 10.53 6.13 -9.98
CA PHE A 119 9.35 6.04 -10.85
C PHE A 119 9.01 4.60 -11.20
N ASP A 120 10.00 3.76 -11.44
CA ASP A 120 9.79 2.33 -11.69
C ASP A 120 9.14 1.63 -10.50
N VAL A 121 9.64 1.88 -9.28
CA VAL A 121 9.14 1.19 -8.09
C VAL A 121 7.83 1.80 -7.57
N ASN A 122 7.68 3.13 -7.54
CA ASN A 122 6.53 3.77 -6.91
C ASN A 122 5.35 4.00 -7.85
N VAL A 123 5.60 4.26 -9.15
CA VAL A 123 4.57 4.67 -10.12
C VAL A 123 4.28 3.58 -11.13
N LYS A 124 5.31 3.11 -11.85
CA LYS A 124 5.16 2.07 -12.87
C LYS A 124 4.65 0.76 -12.29
N SER A 125 5.10 0.39 -11.09
CA SER A 125 4.58 -0.79 -10.38
C SER A 125 3.08 -0.73 -10.20
N MET A 126 2.57 0.42 -9.77
CA MET A 126 1.14 0.67 -9.56
C MET A 126 0.34 0.51 -10.85
N TYR A 127 0.87 1.04 -11.96
CA TYR A 127 0.31 0.83 -13.29
C TYR A 127 0.31 -0.65 -13.68
N LEU A 128 1.43 -1.35 -13.53
CA LEU A 128 1.55 -2.76 -13.93
C LEU A 128 0.61 -3.66 -13.13
N MET A 129 0.59 -3.52 -11.81
CA MET A 129 -0.29 -4.28 -10.92
C MET A 129 -1.76 -4.03 -11.23
N THR A 130 -2.15 -2.75 -11.36
CA THR A 130 -3.53 -2.39 -11.69
C THR A 130 -3.95 -2.97 -13.04
N ARG A 131 -3.12 -2.81 -14.08
CA ARG A 131 -3.37 -3.35 -15.41
C ARG A 131 -3.54 -4.88 -15.41
N ALA A 132 -2.76 -5.59 -14.59
CA ALA A 132 -2.81 -7.05 -14.53
C ALA A 132 -4.10 -7.58 -13.89
N VAL A 133 -4.66 -6.89 -12.88
CA VAL A 133 -5.86 -7.37 -12.17
C VAL A 133 -7.18 -6.81 -12.72
N LEU A 134 -7.15 -5.63 -13.34
CA LEU A 134 -8.34 -4.88 -13.73
C LEU A 134 -9.30 -5.64 -14.66
N PRO A 135 -8.83 -6.38 -15.69
CA PRO A 135 -9.73 -7.17 -16.54
C PRO A 135 -10.51 -8.23 -15.75
N GLY A 136 -9.86 -8.89 -14.79
CA GLY A 136 -10.50 -9.86 -13.90
C GLY A 136 -11.54 -9.22 -12.99
N MET A 137 -11.21 -8.06 -12.38
CA MET A 137 -12.14 -7.29 -11.56
C MET A 137 -13.39 -6.88 -12.34
N ILE A 138 -13.22 -6.36 -13.56
CA ILE A 138 -14.35 -5.97 -14.42
C ILE A 138 -15.20 -7.19 -14.75
N GLY A 139 -14.59 -8.34 -15.09
CA GLY A 139 -15.30 -9.60 -15.39
C GLY A 139 -16.05 -10.16 -14.18
N ALA A 140 -15.59 -9.88 -12.97
CA ALA A 140 -16.26 -10.24 -11.71
C ALA A 140 -17.36 -9.25 -11.28
N GLY A 141 -17.58 -8.19 -12.05
CA GLY A 141 -18.60 -7.17 -11.75
C GLY A 141 -18.13 -6.02 -10.86
N GLY A 142 -16.84 -5.92 -10.58
CA GLY A 142 -16.27 -4.80 -9.83
C GLY A 142 -15.11 -5.19 -8.92
N GLY A 143 -14.55 -4.19 -8.25
CA GLY A 143 -13.42 -4.38 -7.33
C GLY A 143 -13.01 -3.11 -6.61
N ALA A 144 -12.09 -3.25 -5.68
CA ALA A 144 -11.51 -2.14 -4.92
C ALA A 144 -10.00 -2.09 -5.10
N ILE A 145 -9.48 -0.94 -5.50
CA ILE A 145 -8.07 -0.65 -5.62
C ILE A 145 -7.71 0.39 -4.55
N VAL A 146 -6.73 0.10 -3.74
CA VAL A 146 -6.17 1.01 -2.75
C VAL A 146 -4.72 1.27 -3.12
N CYS A 147 -4.34 2.53 -3.21
CA CYS A 147 -2.99 2.96 -3.58
C CYS A 147 -2.32 3.63 -2.39
N THR A 148 -1.06 3.34 -2.15
CA THR A 148 -0.27 4.05 -1.13
C THR A 148 0.40 5.27 -1.77
N SER A 149 -0.18 6.45 -1.50
CA SER A 149 0.45 7.74 -1.73
C SER A 149 1.29 8.14 -0.51
N SER A 150 1.27 9.38 -0.09
CA SER A 150 1.94 9.94 1.08
C SER A 150 1.34 11.33 1.39
N ILE A 151 1.57 11.86 2.58
CA ILE A 151 1.45 13.31 2.81
C ILE A 151 2.32 14.09 1.84
N SER A 152 3.47 13.53 1.43
CA SER A 152 4.42 14.10 0.46
C SER A 152 3.83 14.35 -0.94
N ALA A 153 2.63 13.87 -1.23
CA ALA A 153 1.90 14.24 -2.46
C ALA A 153 1.35 15.67 -2.43
N VAL A 154 1.22 16.29 -1.26
CA VAL A 154 0.66 17.64 -1.05
C VAL A 154 1.52 18.49 -0.11
N TYR A 155 2.36 17.87 0.68
CA TYR A 155 3.31 18.48 1.61
C TYR A 155 4.73 18.12 1.19
N ALA A 156 5.48 19.09 0.67
CA ALA A 156 6.84 18.84 0.24
C ALA A 156 7.78 18.69 1.44
N THR A 157 8.61 17.66 1.40
CA THR A 157 9.68 17.44 2.37
C THR A 157 11.02 17.81 1.76
N PRO A 158 11.88 18.59 2.42
CA PRO A 158 13.24 18.84 1.93
C PRO A 158 13.99 17.52 1.70
N MET A 159 14.86 17.48 0.70
CA MET A 159 15.66 16.29 0.32
C MET A 159 14.88 15.14 -0.31
N GLU A 160 13.56 15.29 -0.56
CA GLU A 160 12.67 14.25 -1.09
C GLU A 160 12.02 14.61 -2.42
N VAL A 161 12.56 15.55 -3.19
CA VAL A 161 11.92 16.07 -4.43
C VAL A 161 11.46 14.97 -5.39
N LEU A 162 12.30 13.95 -5.60
CA LEU A 162 11.97 12.83 -6.49
C LEU A 162 10.84 11.96 -5.91
N TYR A 163 10.90 11.72 -4.61
CA TYR A 163 9.85 10.95 -3.90
C TYR A 163 8.51 11.69 -3.94
N ASP A 164 8.49 12.99 -3.61
CA ASP A 164 7.30 13.83 -3.65
C ASP A 164 6.66 13.80 -5.04
N ALA A 165 7.47 13.90 -6.10
CA ALA A 165 7.01 13.78 -7.49
C ALA A 165 6.32 12.43 -7.76
N THR A 166 6.91 11.31 -7.28
CA THR A 166 6.30 9.99 -7.44
C THR A 166 5.00 9.88 -6.67
N LYS A 167 4.91 10.46 -5.47
CA LYS A 167 3.70 10.40 -4.64
C LYS A 167 2.59 11.30 -5.16
N GLY A 168 2.92 12.44 -5.76
CA GLY A 168 1.99 13.24 -6.56
C GLY A 168 1.43 12.47 -7.76
N ALA A 169 2.27 11.73 -8.48
CA ALA A 169 1.84 10.85 -9.56
C ALA A 169 0.89 9.73 -9.08
N CYS A 170 1.20 9.05 -7.97
CA CYS A 170 0.34 8.04 -7.34
C CYS A 170 -1.02 8.63 -6.94
N HIS A 171 -1.01 9.85 -6.41
CA HIS A 171 -2.18 10.60 -6.00
C HIS A 171 -3.15 10.80 -7.17
N MET A 172 -2.66 11.31 -8.31
CA MET A 172 -3.50 11.54 -9.48
C MET A 172 -3.85 10.24 -10.21
N PHE A 173 -2.96 9.24 -10.25
CA PHE A 173 -3.25 7.93 -10.84
C PHE A 173 -4.49 7.28 -10.21
N SER A 174 -4.60 7.30 -8.87
CA SER A 174 -5.75 6.71 -8.17
C SER A 174 -7.07 7.39 -8.56
N ARG A 175 -7.07 8.73 -8.73
CA ARG A 175 -8.25 9.49 -9.16
C ARG A 175 -8.63 9.18 -10.61
N ALA A 176 -7.64 9.09 -11.49
CA ALA A 176 -7.87 8.79 -12.90
C ALA A 176 -8.53 7.42 -13.08
N ILE A 177 -7.98 6.37 -12.43
CA ILE A 177 -8.60 5.03 -12.43
C ILE A 177 -10.01 5.05 -11.84
N ALA A 178 -10.23 5.79 -10.74
CA ALA A 178 -11.53 5.90 -10.11
C ALA A 178 -12.59 6.47 -11.07
N VAL A 179 -12.24 7.52 -11.82
CA VAL A 179 -13.17 8.17 -12.77
C VAL A 179 -13.41 7.31 -13.99
N GLU A 180 -12.36 6.71 -14.56
CA GLU A 180 -12.43 5.95 -15.80
C GLU A 180 -13.24 4.64 -15.65
N PHE A 181 -13.17 3.98 -14.48
CA PHE A 181 -13.75 2.65 -14.29
C PHE A 181 -14.92 2.59 -13.28
N ARG A 182 -15.42 3.74 -12.80
CA ARG A 182 -16.56 3.76 -11.86
C ARG A 182 -17.80 3.05 -12.41
N ASP A 183 -18.07 3.20 -13.70
CA ASP A 183 -19.23 2.59 -14.37
C ASP A 183 -19.04 1.08 -14.61
N ARG A 184 -17.86 0.54 -14.27
CA ARG A 184 -17.53 -0.89 -14.26
C ARG A 184 -17.48 -1.45 -12.84
N GLY A 185 -18.00 -0.72 -11.85
CA GLY A 185 -18.00 -1.14 -10.45
C GLY A 185 -16.63 -1.12 -9.78
N ILE A 186 -15.64 -0.41 -10.35
CA ILE A 186 -14.30 -0.27 -9.76
C ILE A 186 -14.23 0.97 -8.90
N ARG A 187 -13.81 0.81 -7.66
CA ARG A 187 -13.41 1.90 -6.78
C ARG A 187 -11.88 1.97 -6.71
N CYS A 188 -11.34 3.16 -6.76
CA CYS A 188 -9.91 3.37 -6.57
C CYS A 188 -9.67 4.57 -5.66
N ASN A 189 -8.94 4.36 -4.57
CA ASN A 189 -8.67 5.39 -3.57
C ASN A 189 -7.21 5.34 -3.15
N ALA A 190 -6.68 6.45 -2.63
CA ALA A 190 -5.35 6.49 -2.07
C ALA A 190 -5.38 6.65 -0.55
N ILE A 191 -4.38 6.06 0.11
CA ILE A 191 -4.01 6.34 1.49
C ILE A 191 -2.78 7.23 1.46
N CYS A 192 -2.78 8.27 2.28
CA CYS A 192 -1.68 9.22 2.44
C CYS A 192 -1.14 9.13 3.87
N PRO A 193 -0.18 8.21 4.13
CA PRO A 193 0.46 8.11 5.44
C PRO A 193 1.31 9.34 5.77
N GLY A 194 1.41 9.68 7.06
CA GLY A 194 2.51 10.46 7.59
C GLY A 194 3.72 9.57 7.90
N PHE A 195 4.54 9.96 8.88
CA PHE A 195 5.67 9.14 9.35
C PHE A 195 5.19 7.90 10.11
N ILE A 196 5.63 6.71 9.67
CA ILE A 196 5.17 5.42 10.20
C ILE A 196 6.35 4.63 10.76
N GLU A 197 6.15 4.01 11.92
CA GLU A 197 7.13 3.17 12.61
C GLU A 197 7.31 1.83 11.86
N THR A 198 8.10 1.88 10.79
CA THR A 198 8.49 0.73 9.97
C THR A 198 9.98 0.81 9.69
N PRO A 199 10.64 -0.28 9.26
CA PRO A 199 12.03 -0.19 8.81
C PRO A 199 12.26 0.88 7.73
N HIS A 200 11.27 1.09 6.85
CA HIS A 200 11.30 2.15 5.84
C HIS A 200 11.23 3.54 6.48
N GLY A 201 10.23 3.82 7.31
CA GLY A 201 10.06 5.14 7.92
C GLY A 201 11.16 5.49 8.94
N LEU A 202 11.69 4.49 9.68
CA LEU A 202 12.81 4.71 10.57
C LEU A 202 14.09 5.05 9.80
N ARG A 203 14.32 4.43 8.63
CA ARG A 203 15.41 4.79 7.72
C ARG A 203 15.22 6.21 7.19
N GLU A 204 14.03 6.58 6.75
CA GLU A 204 13.69 7.93 6.29
C GLU A 204 14.02 8.99 7.35
N VAL A 205 13.56 8.80 8.58
CA VAL A 205 13.87 9.70 9.71
C VAL A 205 15.39 9.81 9.94
N ALA A 206 16.11 8.68 9.91
CA ALA A 206 17.56 8.68 10.11
C ALA A 206 18.32 9.41 8.99
N GLU A 207 17.95 9.20 7.73
CA GLU A 207 18.58 9.84 6.58
C GLU A 207 18.28 11.35 6.53
N LEU A 208 17.03 11.76 6.80
CA LEU A 208 16.66 13.19 6.91
C LEU A 208 17.41 13.89 8.03
N THR A 209 17.50 13.24 9.21
CA THR A 209 18.28 13.77 10.34
C THR A 209 19.75 13.96 9.99
N ALA A 210 20.35 13.00 9.30
CA ALA A 210 21.75 13.08 8.85
C ALA A 210 21.99 14.24 7.87
N LEU A 211 20.96 14.66 7.12
CA LEU A 211 20.99 15.81 6.21
C LEU A 211 20.55 17.13 6.86
N GLY A 212 20.34 17.14 8.19
CA GLY A 212 20.02 18.35 8.95
C GLY A 212 18.57 18.78 8.91
N VAL A 213 17.66 17.92 8.43
CA VAL A 213 16.21 18.16 8.51
C VAL A 213 15.72 17.77 9.90
N ASP A 214 14.98 18.66 10.56
CA ASP A 214 14.44 18.39 11.90
C ASP A 214 13.22 17.46 11.80
N VAL A 215 13.49 16.18 11.93
CA VAL A 215 12.50 15.09 12.11
C VAL A 215 12.75 14.39 13.45
N SER A 216 13.21 15.15 14.46
CA SER A 216 13.36 14.62 15.82
C SER A 216 12.05 14.09 16.38
N GLU A 217 12.13 13.25 17.43
CA GLU A 217 10.94 12.76 18.11
C GLU A 217 10.03 13.91 18.59
N ALA A 218 10.64 15.01 19.04
CA ALA A 218 9.91 16.21 19.46
C ALA A 218 9.19 16.88 18.28
N ALA A 219 9.84 17.01 17.12
CA ALA A 219 9.25 17.59 15.92
C ALA A 219 8.10 16.70 15.39
N ILE A 220 8.32 15.39 15.28
CA ILE A 220 7.27 14.44 14.86
C ILE A 220 6.10 14.47 15.86
N LYS A 221 6.39 14.53 17.16
CA LYS A 221 5.34 14.61 18.18
C LYS A 221 4.54 15.90 18.10
N ALA A 222 5.18 17.02 17.79
CA ALA A 222 4.51 18.30 17.62
C ALA A 222 3.61 18.30 16.36
N ALA A 223 4.08 17.73 15.26
CA ALA A 223 3.36 17.71 13.98
C ALA A 223 2.29 16.60 13.91
N GLN A 224 2.60 15.39 14.39
CA GLN A 224 1.79 14.19 14.18
C GLN A 224 1.38 13.48 15.50
N GLY A 225 1.83 13.95 16.65
CA GLY A 225 1.55 13.36 17.97
C GLY A 225 2.40 12.12 18.28
N ARG A 226 2.62 11.24 17.34
CA ARG A 226 3.50 10.05 17.40
C ARG A 226 3.81 9.54 16.01
N LEU A 227 4.79 8.67 15.88
CA LEU A 227 4.87 7.82 14.68
C LEU A 227 3.59 6.99 14.54
N GLY A 228 3.03 6.94 13.33
CA GLY A 228 1.94 6.03 13.01
C GLY A 228 2.42 4.58 13.12
N ARG A 229 1.51 3.65 13.38
CA ARG A 229 1.81 2.22 13.40
C ARG A 229 1.40 1.58 12.08
N PRO A 230 2.04 0.48 11.67
CA PRO A 230 1.61 -0.29 10.50
C PRO A 230 0.12 -0.62 10.50
N GLU A 231 -0.46 -0.89 11.69
CA GLU A 231 -1.87 -1.21 11.85
C GLU A 231 -2.80 -0.01 11.58
N ASP A 232 -2.34 1.23 11.77
CA ASP A 232 -3.13 2.42 11.45
C ASP A 232 -3.36 2.48 9.93
N ILE A 233 -2.33 2.18 9.14
CA ILE A 233 -2.41 2.10 7.67
C ILE A 233 -3.23 0.89 7.22
N ALA A 234 -3.02 -0.28 7.84
CA ALA A 234 -3.77 -1.49 7.51
C ALA A 234 -5.28 -1.32 7.73
N ARG A 235 -5.71 -0.62 8.80
CA ARG A 235 -7.12 -0.33 9.06
C ARG A 235 -7.73 0.62 8.02
N ALA A 236 -6.99 1.63 7.59
CA ALA A 236 -7.41 2.51 6.49
C ALA A 236 -7.53 1.73 5.17
N ALA A 237 -6.56 0.87 4.86
CA ALA A 237 -6.60 0.00 3.69
C ALA A 237 -7.81 -0.95 3.74
N LEU A 238 -8.10 -1.55 4.89
CA LEU A 238 -9.26 -2.41 5.08
C LEU A 238 -10.57 -1.66 4.84
N TYR A 239 -10.74 -0.45 5.36
CA TYR A 239 -11.92 0.38 5.11
C TYR A 239 -12.12 0.62 3.61
N LEU A 240 -11.07 1.07 2.91
CA LEU A 240 -11.16 1.36 1.48
C LEU A 240 -11.31 0.10 0.60
N ALA A 241 -10.83 -1.06 1.06
CA ALA A 241 -10.96 -2.34 0.38
C ALA A 241 -12.34 -3.00 0.58
N SER A 242 -13.02 -2.69 1.69
CA SER A 242 -14.30 -3.30 2.06
C SER A 242 -15.51 -2.58 1.47
N ASP A 243 -16.68 -3.19 1.63
CA ASP A 243 -17.96 -2.61 1.22
C ASP A 243 -18.40 -1.46 2.16
N ASP A 244 -17.73 -1.26 3.31
CA ASP A 244 -17.94 -0.09 4.19
C ASP A 244 -17.67 1.24 3.46
N SER A 245 -16.86 1.20 2.39
CA SER A 245 -16.54 2.34 1.52
C SER A 245 -17.19 2.25 0.13
N ALA A 246 -18.34 1.57 0.01
CA ALA A 246 -19.01 1.32 -1.29
C ALA A 246 -19.30 2.60 -2.10
N PHE A 247 -19.50 3.74 -1.44
CA PHE A 247 -19.75 5.03 -2.10
C PHE A 247 -18.53 5.97 -2.07
N VAL A 248 -17.31 5.41 -1.84
CA VAL A 248 -16.06 6.17 -1.75
C VAL A 248 -15.14 5.75 -2.89
N THR A 249 -14.89 6.64 -3.84
CA THR A 249 -13.94 6.45 -4.94
C THR A 249 -13.28 7.79 -5.30
N GLY A 250 -12.02 7.76 -5.72
CA GLY A 250 -11.24 8.95 -6.06
C GLY A 250 -10.82 9.79 -4.86
N THR A 251 -10.97 9.30 -3.62
CA THR A 251 -10.56 10.02 -2.43
C THR A 251 -9.10 9.77 -2.07
N HIS A 252 -8.55 10.71 -1.32
CA HIS A 252 -7.25 10.61 -0.67
C HIS A 252 -7.48 10.65 0.85
N LEU A 253 -7.26 9.53 1.51
CA LEU A 253 -7.45 9.38 2.93
C LEU A 253 -6.10 9.62 3.64
N PHE A 254 -5.97 10.78 4.27
CA PHE A 254 -4.81 11.10 5.10
C PHE A 254 -4.85 10.30 6.40
N VAL A 255 -3.75 9.62 6.72
CA VAL A 255 -3.57 8.81 7.93
C VAL A 255 -2.29 9.28 8.60
N ASP A 256 -2.34 10.49 9.14
CA ASP A 256 -1.21 11.30 9.58
C ASP A 256 -1.50 12.03 10.89
N ASN A 257 -2.61 11.69 11.56
CA ASN A 257 -3.07 12.33 12.80
C ASN A 257 -3.16 13.86 12.72
N GLY A 258 -3.54 14.40 11.53
CA GLY A 258 -3.75 15.83 11.32
C GLY A 258 -2.50 16.61 10.92
N PHE A 259 -1.37 15.95 10.66
CA PHE A 259 -0.14 16.60 10.17
C PHE A 259 -0.39 17.51 8.96
N SER A 260 -1.17 17.02 7.99
CA SER A 260 -1.46 17.76 6.75
C SER A 260 -2.67 18.69 6.83
N ALA A 261 -3.29 18.85 8.00
CA ALA A 261 -4.50 19.65 8.17
C ALA A 261 -4.22 21.11 8.60
N VAL A 262 -2.94 21.46 8.83
CA VAL A 262 -2.51 22.78 9.31
C VAL A 262 -1.58 23.44 8.31
#